data_fe03f447effd14773885f2218035f421
#
_entry.id   fe03f447effd14773885f2218035f421
#
_cell.length_a   1.000
_cell.length_b   1.000
_cell.length_c   1.000
_cell.angle_alpha   90.00
_cell.angle_beta   90.00
_cell.angle_gamma   90.00
#
_symmetry.space_group_name_H-M   'P 1'
#
loop_
_entity.id
_entity.type
_entity.pdbx_description
1 polymer ?
#
loop_
_entity_poly.entity_id
_entity_poly.type
_entity_poly.pdbx_seq_one_letter_code
_entity_poly.pdbx_strand_id
1 'polypeptide(L)'
;CLVGSEMCIRDRIRYILSGDLLGQLIATSFGISKYEIPHFGIYSACSTFGEALSLGALIISAGAADRLICMASSHFASAEKQFRFPLEYGNQRPKASTWTVTGSGAAVITNERQPVAITGITTGKIIDYGVKDSMNMGACMAPAAADLIVANFKDFETDEKYYDRIITGDLGTVGREILINLVKEKGYDISQIHMDCGIEIFDPQKQGTHAGGSGCGCSAVVFSSYIICLLYTSDAAD
;
A
#
# COMPACT_ATOMS: atom_id res chain seq x y z
N CYS A 1 -16.21 0.52 -7.47
CA CYS A 1 -17.59 0.51 -6.95
C CYS A 1 -18.14 -0.91 -6.95
N LEU A 2 -18.01 -1.62 -5.82
CA LEU A 2 -18.62 -2.95 -5.65
C LEU A 2 -20.12 -2.78 -5.36
N VAL A 3 -20.91 -2.60 -6.39
CA VAL A 3 -22.38 -2.75 -6.32
C VAL A 3 -22.77 -3.87 -7.29
N GLY A 4 -22.55 -5.09 -6.84
CA GLY A 4 -23.16 -6.28 -7.41
C GLY A 4 -23.72 -7.10 -6.26
N SER A 5 -24.86 -7.72 -6.45
CA SER A 5 -25.58 -8.44 -5.40
C SER A 5 -24.63 -9.29 -4.55
N GLU A 6 -24.75 -9.24 -3.23
CA GLU A 6 -23.92 -9.98 -2.25
C GLU A 6 -23.80 -11.48 -2.61
N MET A 7 -24.78 -12.02 -3.26
CA MET A 7 -24.82 -13.42 -3.72
C MET A 7 -23.81 -13.74 -4.83
N CYS A 8 -23.56 -12.82 -5.76
CA CYS A 8 -22.58 -13.03 -6.86
C CYS A 8 -21.13 -12.98 -6.38
N ILE A 9 -20.85 -12.25 -5.31
CA ILE A 9 -19.49 -12.15 -4.73
C ILE A 9 -19.18 -13.45 -3.97
N ARG A 10 -20.10 -13.92 -3.13
CA ARG A 10 -19.91 -15.09 -2.29
C ARG A 10 -19.61 -16.37 -3.08
N ASP A 11 -20.30 -16.59 -4.17
CA ASP A 11 -20.18 -17.84 -4.95
C ASP A 11 -18.95 -17.89 -5.86
N ARG A 12 -18.24 -16.76 -6.05
CA ARG A 12 -17.13 -16.65 -6.99
C ARG A 12 -15.79 -16.31 -6.34
N ILE A 13 -15.76 -15.80 -5.12
CA ILE A 13 -14.53 -15.45 -4.40
C ILE A 13 -14.06 -16.63 -3.58
N ARG A 14 -12.90 -17.18 -3.92
CA ARG A 14 -12.34 -18.35 -3.23
C ARG A 14 -11.72 -18.01 -1.88
N TYR A 15 -10.97 -16.89 -1.82
CA TYR A 15 -10.24 -16.46 -0.63
C TYR A 15 -10.31 -14.94 -0.46
N ILE A 16 -10.16 -14.50 0.79
CA ILE A 16 -9.85 -13.12 1.14
C ILE A 16 -8.44 -13.08 1.75
N LEU A 17 -7.56 -12.28 1.17
CA LEU A 17 -6.26 -11.94 1.75
C LEU A 17 -6.35 -10.53 2.29
N SER A 18 -6.24 -10.38 3.60
CA SER A 18 -6.41 -9.06 4.17
C SER A 18 -5.72 -8.88 5.51
N GLY A 19 -5.46 -7.64 5.85
CA GLY A 19 -4.88 -7.28 7.11
C GLY A 19 -5.16 -5.83 7.50
N ASP A 20 -4.81 -5.54 8.73
CA ASP A 20 -4.89 -4.20 9.32
C ASP A 20 -3.49 -3.66 9.56
N LEU A 21 -3.38 -2.36 9.77
CA LEU A 21 -2.13 -1.75 10.21
C LEU A 21 -1.62 -2.35 11.52
N LEU A 22 -2.52 -2.81 12.39
CA LEU A 22 -2.20 -3.48 13.64
C LEU A 22 -2.28 -5.00 13.49
N GLY A 23 -1.32 -5.71 14.08
CA GLY A 23 -1.17 -7.16 13.94
C GLY A 23 -2.32 -8.01 14.49
N GLN A 24 -3.22 -7.42 15.27
CA GLN A 24 -4.38 -8.12 15.84
C GLN A 24 -5.46 -8.45 14.80
N LEU A 25 -5.49 -7.77 13.67
CA LEU A 25 -6.45 -7.98 12.56
C LEU A 25 -7.93 -7.90 12.99
N ILE A 26 -8.24 -7.10 14.00
CA ILE A 26 -9.59 -7.03 14.59
C ILE A 26 -10.58 -6.43 13.60
N ALA A 27 -10.25 -5.31 12.97
CA ALA A 27 -11.14 -4.64 12.03
C ALA A 27 -11.45 -5.54 10.83
N THR A 28 -10.43 -6.18 10.28
CA THR A 28 -10.58 -7.14 9.19
C THR A 28 -11.45 -8.32 9.59
N SER A 29 -11.12 -9.00 10.68
CA SER A 29 -11.83 -10.23 11.10
C SER A 29 -13.31 -9.98 11.35
N PHE A 30 -13.66 -8.92 12.07
CA PHE A 30 -15.07 -8.56 12.29
C PHE A 30 -15.75 -8.05 11.02
N GLY A 31 -15.03 -7.26 10.20
CA GLY A 31 -15.58 -6.70 8.97
C GLY A 31 -15.99 -7.73 7.92
N ILE A 32 -15.24 -8.83 7.82
CA ILE A 32 -15.49 -9.87 6.82
C ILE A 32 -16.24 -11.11 7.34
N SER A 33 -16.45 -11.25 8.66
CA SER A 33 -17.01 -12.45 9.27
C SER A 33 -18.34 -12.88 8.68
N LYS A 34 -19.19 -11.93 8.27
CA LYS A 34 -20.52 -12.20 7.69
C LYS A 34 -20.47 -12.87 6.29
N TYR A 35 -19.34 -12.81 5.59
CA TYR A 35 -19.24 -13.33 4.22
C TYR A 35 -18.95 -14.83 4.17
N GLU A 36 -18.49 -15.43 5.28
CA GLU A 36 -18.15 -16.87 5.38
C GLU A 36 -17.19 -17.35 4.29
N ILE A 37 -16.30 -16.48 3.82
CA ILE A 37 -15.25 -16.79 2.84
C ILE A 37 -13.95 -17.10 3.60
N PRO A 38 -13.20 -18.16 3.22
CA PRO A 38 -11.91 -18.46 3.83
C PRO A 38 -10.98 -17.24 3.78
N HIS A 39 -10.38 -16.91 4.93
CA HIS A 39 -9.59 -15.73 5.14
C HIS A 39 -8.14 -16.06 5.48
N PHE A 40 -7.20 -15.48 4.75
CA PHE A 40 -5.80 -15.41 5.11
C PHE A 40 -5.52 -14.04 5.74
N GLY A 41 -5.38 -14.02 7.07
CA GLY A 41 -4.96 -12.83 7.80
C GLY A 41 -3.46 -12.62 7.61
N ILE A 42 -3.08 -11.49 7.03
CA ILE A 42 -1.69 -11.13 6.75
C ILE A 42 -1.29 -9.87 7.54
N TYR A 43 0.00 -9.73 7.83
CA TYR A 43 0.49 -8.58 8.57
C TYR A 43 1.88 -8.19 8.10
N SER A 44 1.96 -7.05 7.47
CA SER A 44 3.19 -6.39 7.05
C SER A 44 3.12 -4.87 7.30
N ALA A 45 2.44 -4.46 8.36
CA ALA A 45 2.20 -3.07 8.73
C ALA A 45 1.78 -2.22 7.51
N CYS A 46 2.53 -1.18 7.15
CA CYS A 46 2.19 -0.29 6.03
C CYS A 46 2.20 -0.99 4.66
N SER A 47 2.96 -2.07 4.48
CA SER A 47 3.06 -2.80 3.21
C SER A 47 2.03 -3.93 3.04
N THR A 48 1.11 -4.12 4.00
CA THR A 48 0.10 -5.19 3.99
C THR A 48 -0.70 -5.26 2.69
N PHE A 49 -1.04 -4.12 2.09
CA PHE A 49 -1.81 -4.12 0.83
C PHE A 49 -0.97 -4.64 -0.35
N GLY A 50 0.29 -4.23 -0.47
CA GLY A 50 1.22 -4.76 -1.47
C GLY A 50 1.50 -6.25 -1.30
N GLU A 51 1.64 -6.71 -0.04
CA GLU A 51 1.76 -8.13 0.28
C GLU A 51 0.52 -8.91 -0.14
N ALA A 52 -0.68 -8.39 0.15
CA ALA A 52 -1.94 -9.00 -0.27
C ALA A 52 -2.03 -9.18 -1.79
N LEU A 53 -1.69 -8.14 -2.55
CA LEU A 53 -1.67 -8.17 -4.02
C LEU A 53 -0.66 -9.19 -4.55
N SER A 54 0.55 -9.22 -3.99
CA SER A 54 1.61 -10.14 -4.39
C SER A 54 1.23 -11.61 -4.12
N LEU A 55 0.76 -11.91 -2.90
CA LEU A 55 0.30 -13.26 -2.55
C LEU A 55 -0.94 -13.66 -3.35
N GLY A 56 -1.86 -12.73 -3.58
CA GLY A 56 -3.05 -12.97 -4.41
C GLY A 56 -2.68 -13.35 -5.84
N ALA A 57 -1.75 -12.63 -6.46
CA ALA A 57 -1.27 -12.95 -7.79
C ALA A 57 -0.56 -14.32 -7.85
N LEU A 58 0.24 -14.68 -6.83
CA LEU A 58 0.86 -16.00 -6.74
C LEU A 58 -0.18 -17.12 -6.62
N ILE A 59 -1.21 -16.94 -5.80
CA ILE A 59 -2.29 -17.93 -5.62
C ILE A 59 -3.07 -18.14 -6.93
N ILE A 60 -3.39 -17.06 -7.64
CA ILE A 60 -4.05 -17.13 -8.94
C ILE A 60 -3.14 -17.81 -9.98
N SER A 61 -1.87 -17.41 -10.05
CA SER A 61 -0.91 -17.98 -10.98
C SER A 61 -0.66 -19.48 -10.73
N ALA A 62 -0.71 -19.91 -9.49
CA ALA A 62 -0.61 -21.33 -9.11
C ALA A 62 -1.89 -22.14 -9.41
N GLY A 63 -2.96 -21.52 -9.88
CA GLY A 63 -4.24 -22.17 -10.15
C GLY A 63 -5.02 -22.60 -8.89
N ALA A 64 -4.66 -22.06 -7.70
CA ALA A 64 -5.34 -22.39 -6.45
C ALA A 64 -6.65 -21.62 -6.25
N ALA A 65 -6.89 -20.58 -7.04
CA ALA A 65 -8.13 -19.83 -7.09
C ALA A 65 -8.29 -19.15 -8.45
N ASP A 66 -9.53 -18.99 -8.91
CA ASP A 66 -9.84 -18.18 -10.10
C ASP A 66 -10.08 -16.71 -9.74
N ARG A 67 -10.57 -16.46 -8.54
CA ARG A 67 -10.82 -15.10 -8.02
C ARG A 67 -10.63 -15.05 -6.52
N LEU A 68 -10.03 -13.97 -6.08
CA LEU A 68 -9.87 -13.66 -4.66
C LEU A 68 -9.93 -12.15 -4.42
N ILE A 69 -10.08 -11.75 -3.16
CA ILE A 69 -10.05 -10.35 -2.75
C ILE A 69 -8.77 -10.09 -1.96
N CYS A 70 -8.06 -9.03 -2.35
CA CYS A 70 -6.97 -8.44 -1.59
C CYS A 70 -7.44 -7.13 -0.98
N MET A 71 -7.24 -6.95 0.33
CA MET A 71 -7.68 -5.73 1.01
C MET A 71 -6.77 -5.38 2.20
N ALA A 72 -6.77 -4.11 2.55
CA ALA A 72 -6.14 -3.65 3.78
C ALA A 72 -6.92 -2.48 4.38
N SER A 73 -6.78 -2.32 5.69
CA SER A 73 -7.40 -1.22 6.42
C SER A 73 -6.47 -0.61 7.46
N SER A 74 -6.74 0.63 7.81
CA SER A 74 -6.10 1.29 8.94
C SER A 74 -7.08 2.25 9.60
N HIS A 75 -6.82 2.54 10.88
CA HIS A 75 -7.65 3.43 11.67
C HIS A 75 -6.80 4.33 12.55
N PHE A 76 -7.00 5.65 12.42
CA PHE A 76 -6.21 6.66 13.12
C PHE A 76 -6.16 6.45 14.65
N ALA A 77 -7.32 6.35 15.31
CA ALA A 77 -7.35 6.26 16.76
C ALA A 77 -6.68 5.00 17.30
N SER A 78 -6.79 3.87 16.60
CA SER A 78 -6.10 2.63 16.98
C SER A 78 -4.58 2.76 16.85
N ALA A 79 -4.12 3.37 15.75
CA ALA A 79 -2.70 3.63 15.53
C ALA A 79 -2.10 4.60 16.54
N GLU A 80 -2.83 5.69 16.86
CA GLU A 80 -2.39 6.64 17.88
C GLU A 80 -2.20 5.96 19.24
N LYS A 81 -3.15 5.10 19.61
CA LYS A 81 -3.12 4.39 20.89
C LYS A 81 -1.94 3.44 21.01
N GLN A 82 -1.48 2.86 19.91
CA GLN A 82 -0.40 1.87 19.89
C GLN A 82 0.96 2.49 19.62
N PHE A 83 1.07 3.44 18.69
CA PHE A 83 2.35 3.92 18.20
C PHE A 83 2.78 5.25 18.82
N ARG A 84 1.85 6.04 19.35
CA ARG A 84 2.12 7.38 19.89
C ARG A 84 1.75 7.46 21.36
N PHE A 85 2.61 6.94 22.17
CA PHE A 85 2.42 6.91 23.61
C PHE A 85 3.47 7.79 24.30
N PRO A 86 3.11 8.57 25.36
CA PRO A 86 1.75 8.77 25.88
C PRO A 86 0.87 9.64 24.98
N LEU A 87 -0.45 9.38 24.97
CA LEU A 87 -1.42 10.06 24.10
C LEU A 87 -1.52 11.57 24.36
N GLU A 88 -1.19 12.01 25.56
CA GLU A 88 -1.18 13.42 25.96
C GLU A 88 -0.26 14.28 25.10
N TYR A 89 0.77 13.69 24.48
CA TYR A 89 1.67 14.35 23.54
C TYR A 89 1.22 14.26 22.09
N GLY A 90 0.08 13.67 21.79
CA GLY A 90 -0.41 13.42 20.44
C GLY A 90 -0.53 14.65 19.54
N ASN A 91 -0.76 15.83 20.12
CA ASN A 91 -0.86 17.09 19.40
C ASN A 91 0.50 17.75 19.09
N GLN A 92 1.58 17.26 19.67
CA GLN A 92 2.93 17.81 19.51
C GLN A 92 3.73 17.01 18.49
N ARG A 93 3.25 16.95 17.28
CA ARG A 93 3.87 16.19 16.20
C ARG A 93 4.94 17.01 15.48
N PRO A 94 6.15 16.46 15.27
CA PRO A 94 7.14 17.11 14.41
C PRO A 94 6.65 17.14 12.95
N LYS A 95 7.19 18.05 12.16
CA LYS A 95 6.83 18.19 10.72
C LYS A 95 7.15 16.96 9.88
N ALA A 96 8.07 16.11 10.32
CA ALA A 96 8.42 14.85 9.66
C ALA A 96 7.40 13.73 9.90
N SER A 97 6.47 13.90 10.85
CA SER A 97 5.48 12.88 11.17
C SER A 97 4.37 12.81 10.11
N THR A 98 3.86 11.60 9.94
CA THR A 98 2.71 11.30 9.09
C THR A 98 1.45 11.04 9.92
N TRP A 99 0.28 11.12 9.29
CA TRP A 99 -1.01 10.88 9.90
C TRP A 99 -1.61 9.58 9.40
N THR A 100 -1.91 8.66 10.30
CA THR A 100 -2.54 7.40 9.93
C THR A 100 -3.90 7.67 9.27
N VAL A 101 -4.08 7.13 8.09
CA VAL A 101 -5.34 7.22 7.34
C VAL A 101 -6.37 6.28 7.97
N THR A 102 -7.57 6.78 8.20
CA THR A 102 -8.73 5.93 8.51
C THR A 102 -9.41 5.57 7.19
N GLY A 103 -9.31 4.32 6.80
CA GLY A 103 -9.88 3.85 5.55
C GLY A 103 -9.53 2.39 5.25
N SER A 104 -10.19 1.87 4.23
CA SER A 104 -9.89 0.56 3.67
C SER A 104 -10.04 0.59 2.15
N GLY A 105 -9.25 -0.23 1.47
CA GLY A 105 -9.36 -0.46 0.05
C GLY A 105 -9.33 -1.95 -0.26
N ALA A 106 -9.97 -2.33 -1.36
CA ALA A 106 -10.03 -3.72 -1.80
C ALA A 106 -9.89 -3.80 -3.31
N ALA A 107 -9.21 -4.85 -3.77
CA ALA A 107 -9.11 -5.21 -5.19
C ALA A 107 -9.47 -6.68 -5.39
N VAL A 108 -10.17 -6.97 -6.47
CA VAL A 108 -10.41 -8.35 -6.91
C VAL A 108 -9.30 -8.73 -7.87
N ILE A 109 -8.61 -9.83 -7.57
CA ILE A 109 -7.64 -10.45 -8.47
C ILE A 109 -8.28 -11.66 -9.13
N THR A 110 -8.10 -11.81 -10.43
CA THR A 110 -8.71 -12.88 -11.22
C THR A 110 -7.76 -13.39 -12.30
N ASN A 111 -7.92 -14.64 -12.73
CA ASN A 111 -7.25 -15.21 -13.91
C ASN A 111 -7.92 -14.81 -15.23
N GLU A 112 -9.09 -14.17 -15.18
CA GLU A 112 -9.74 -13.66 -16.38
C GLU A 112 -9.04 -12.41 -16.90
N ARG A 113 -8.91 -12.28 -18.22
CA ARG A 113 -8.30 -11.11 -18.86
C ARG A 113 -9.05 -9.83 -18.48
N GLN A 114 -8.32 -8.88 -17.95
CA GLN A 114 -8.79 -7.54 -17.56
C GLN A 114 -7.89 -6.47 -18.21
N PRO A 115 -8.36 -5.23 -18.34
CA PRO A 115 -7.53 -4.13 -18.83
C PRO A 115 -6.27 -3.90 -17.99
N VAL A 116 -6.39 -4.06 -16.67
CA VAL A 116 -5.28 -3.89 -15.71
C VAL A 116 -4.78 -5.26 -15.26
N ALA A 117 -3.48 -5.52 -15.38
CA ALA A 117 -2.87 -6.80 -15.03
C ALA A 117 -1.65 -6.62 -14.12
N ILE A 118 -1.45 -7.57 -13.21
CA ILE A 118 -0.19 -7.74 -12.48
C ILE A 118 0.72 -8.59 -13.37
N THR A 119 1.78 -7.99 -13.90
CA THR A 119 2.69 -8.63 -14.85
C THR A 119 3.95 -9.18 -14.19
N GLY A 120 4.27 -8.71 -12.99
CA GLY A 120 5.45 -9.17 -12.25
C GLY A 120 5.38 -8.84 -10.78
N ILE A 121 6.18 -9.51 -9.98
CA ILE A 121 6.29 -9.33 -8.54
C ILE A 121 7.76 -9.33 -8.16
N THR A 122 8.19 -8.32 -7.40
CA THR A 122 9.48 -8.31 -6.70
C THR A 122 9.21 -8.32 -5.20
N THR A 123 9.76 -9.29 -4.49
CA THR A 123 9.60 -9.38 -3.04
C THR A 123 10.73 -8.64 -2.33
N GLY A 124 10.35 -7.77 -1.39
CA GLY A 124 11.30 -7.05 -0.56
C GLY A 124 11.88 -7.89 0.57
N LYS A 125 12.88 -7.34 1.23
CA LYS A 125 13.50 -7.88 2.45
C LYS A 125 13.51 -6.83 3.54
N ILE A 126 13.76 -7.24 4.77
CA ILE A 126 13.92 -6.31 5.90
C ILE A 126 15.23 -5.54 5.72
N ILE A 127 15.12 -4.21 5.72
CA ILE A 127 16.26 -3.28 5.64
C ILE A 127 16.21 -2.39 6.89
N ASP A 128 17.28 -2.37 7.65
CA ASP A 128 17.41 -1.53 8.85
C ASP A 128 18.66 -0.65 8.76
N TYR A 129 18.45 0.66 8.69
CA TYR A 129 19.50 1.68 8.75
C TYR A 129 19.69 2.26 10.15
N GLY A 130 19.07 1.65 11.16
CA GLY A 130 19.21 2.05 12.56
C GLY A 130 18.49 3.36 12.91
N VAL A 131 17.44 3.74 12.15
CA VAL A 131 16.62 4.92 12.47
C VAL A 131 15.85 4.68 13.76
N LYS A 132 16.06 5.54 14.76
CA LYS A 132 15.45 5.41 16.10
C LYS A 132 14.33 6.41 16.36
N ASP A 133 14.11 7.36 15.47
CA ASP A 133 13.04 8.35 15.60
C ASP A 133 11.69 7.74 15.18
N SER A 134 10.90 7.35 16.17
CA SER A 134 9.56 6.78 15.95
C SER A 134 8.56 7.76 15.32
N MET A 135 8.87 9.05 15.31
CA MET A 135 8.01 10.08 14.70
C MET A 135 8.36 10.36 13.24
N ASN A 136 9.42 9.74 12.70
CA ASN A 136 9.85 9.88 11.31
C ASN A 136 9.82 8.52 10.59
N MET A 137 8.63 8.03 10.35
CA MET A 137 8.42 6.74 9.67
C MET A 137 8.92 6.76 8.22
N GLY A 138 8.82 7.89 7.53
CA GLY A 138 9.33 8.03 6.16
C GLY A 138 10.82 7.75 6.06
N ALA A 139 11.63 8.25 6.98
CA ALA A 139 13.07 7.97 7.03
C ALA A 139 13.36 6.49 7.32
N CYS A 140 12.54 5.84 8.12
CA CYS A 140 12.68 4.41 8.42
C CYS A 140 12.35 3.53 7.21
N MET A 141 11.30 3.86 6.46
CA MET A 141 10.80 3.05 5.33
C MET A 141 11.53 3.29 4.02
N ALA A 142 12.05 4.48 3.78
CA ALA A 142 12.68 4.85 2.51
C ALA A 142 13.84 3.92 2.08
N PRO A 143 14.74 3.44 2.97
CA PRO A 143 15.79 2.49 2.60
C PRO A 143 15.25 1.16 2.06
N ALA A 144 14.19 0.62 2.65
CA ALA A 144 13.57 -0.61 2.18
C ALA A 144 12.89 -0.41 0.81
N ALA A 145 12.21 0.73 0.62
CA ALA A 145 11.63 1.08 -0.67
C ALA A 145 12.70 1.26 -1.76
N ALA A 146 13.84 1.89 -1.44
CA ALA A 146 14.97 2.05 -2.37
C ALA A 146 15.58 0.71 -2.77
N ASP A 147 15.80 -0.20 -1.80
CA ASP A 147 16.31 -1.55 -2.08
C ASP A 147 15.36 -2.33 -2.99
N LEU A 148 14.05 -2.27 -2.73
CA LEU A 148 13.03 -2.95 -3.52
C LEU A 148 12.94 -2.43 -4.95
N ILE A 149 12.96 -1.10 -5.16
CA ILE A 149 12.93 -0.48 -6.49
C ILE A 149 14.15 -0.91 -7.31
N VAL A 150 15.35 -0.84 -6.71
CA VAL A 150 16.58 -1.25 -7.37
C VAL A 150 16.61 -2.76 -7.64
N ALA A 151 16.07 -3.58 -6.74
CA ALA A 151 15.92 -5.02 -6.96
C ALA A 151 14.97 -5.29 -8.15
N ASN A 152 13.84 -4.58 -8.23
CA ASN A 152 12.90 -4.70 -9.33
C ASN A 152 13.57 -4.39 -10.68
N PHE A 153 14.34 -3.30 -10.78
CA PHE A 153 15.05 -2.97 -12.01
C PHE A 153 16.00 -4.09 -12.44
N LYS A 154 16.68 -4.72 -11.49
CA LYS A 154 17.60 -5.83 -11.76
C LYS A 154 16.88 -7.13 -12.14
N ASP A 155 15.81 -7.47 -11.41
CA ASP A 155 15.05 -8.71 -11.62
C ASP A 155 14.37 -8.75 -12.99
N PHE A 156 13.91 -7.58 -13.47
CA PHE A 156 13.24 -7.44 -14.76
C PHE A 156 14.15 -6.90 -15.88
N GLU A 157 15.45 -6.69 -15.59
CA GLU A 157 16.43 -6.14 -16.55
C GLU A 157 15.93 -4.81 -17.17
N THR A 158 15.36 -3.93 -16.33
CA THR A 158 14.79 -2.63 -16.70
C THR A 158 15.50 -1.47 -16.02
N ASP A 159 15.05 -0.26 -16.28
CA ASP A 159 15.47 0.96 -15.60
C ASP A 159 14.23 1.86 -15.33
N GLU A 160 14.49 3.06 -14.80
CA GLU A 160 13.43 4.03 -14.50
C GLU A 160 12.64 4.49 -15.73
N LYS A 161 13.20 4.39 -16.93
CA LYS A 161 12.55 4.84 -18.17
C LYS A 161 11.51 3.87 -18.69
N TYR A 162 11.54 2.65 -18.19
CA TYR A 162 10.54 1.62 -18.54
C TYR A 162 9.18 1.92 -17.92
N TYR A 163 9.15 2.65 -16.80
CA TYR A 163 7.95 2.89 -16.02
C TYR A 163 7.41 4.32 -16.20
N ASP A 164 6.13 4.46 -16.48
CA ASP A 164 5.44 5.76 -16.46
C ASP A 164 5.34 6.33 -15.05
N ARG A 165 5.15 5.46 -14.05
CA ARG A 165 5.06 5.83 -12.63
C ARG A 165 5.67 4.75 -11.74
N ILE A 166 6.35 5.20 -10.69
CA ILE A 166 6.78 4.39 -9.56
C ILE A 166 6.03 4.92 -8.34
N ILE A 167 5.23 4.07 -7.71
CA ILE A 167 4.29 4.51 -6.67
C ILE A 167 4.62 3.83 -5.35
N THR A 168 4.80 4.64 -4.29
CA THR A 168 4.97 4.15 -2.91
C THR A 168 3.72 4.37 -2.07
N GLY A 169 3.59 3.60 -1.00
CA GLY A 169 2.37 3.54 -0.20
C GLY A 169 2.17 4.71 0.74
N ASP A 170 3.19 5.11 1.50
CA ASP A 170 3.01 6.06 2.59
C ASP A 170 4.34 6.61 3.15
N LEU A 171 5.30 6.87 2.28
CA LEU A 171 6.58 7.47 2.68
C LEU A 171 6.42 8.92 3.13
N GLY A 172 5.44 9.62 2.58
CA GLY A 172 5.25 11.05 2.79
C GLY A 172 6.37 11.89 2.16
N THR A 173 6.32 13.20 2.38
CA THR A 173 7.25 14.15 1.76
C THR A 173 8.70 13.89 2.16
N VAL A 174 8.97 13.66 3.45
CA VAL A 174 10.31 13.40 3.98
C VAL A 174 10.87 12.07 3.45
N GLY A 175 10.08 11.00 3.51
CA GLY A 175 10.50 9.69 3.02
C GLY A 175 10.73 9.68 1.52
N ARG A 176 9.92 10.43 0.75
CA ARG A 176 10.10 10.60 -0.70
C ARG A 176 11.45 11.24 -1.05
N GLU A 177 11.83 12.31 -0.36
CA GLU A 177 13.13 12.96 -0.59
C GLU A 177 14.30 12.02 -0.32
N ILE A 178 14.23 11.28 0.79
CA ILE A 178 15.25 10.28 1.15
C ILE A 178 15.29 9.16 0.10
N LEU A 179 14.14 8.64 -0.30
CA LEU A 179 14.04 7.60 -1.33
C LEU A 179 14.71 8.03 -2.64
N ILE A 180 14.37 9.20 -3.15
CA ILE A 180 14.93 9.71 -4.41
C ILE A 180 16.46 9.80 -4.33
N ASN A 181 17.00 10.31 -3.23
CA ASN A 181 18.43 10.40 -3.02
C ASN A 181 19.11 9.03 -2.98
N LEU A 182 18.55 8.07 -2.21
CA LEU A 182 19.08 6.71 -2.11
C LEU A 182 19.08 5.97 -3.46
N VAL A 183 18.02 6.12 -4.24
CA VAL A 183 17.93 5.51 -5.58
C VAL A 183 18.91 6.17 -6.54
N LYS A 184 19.09 7.49 -6.43
CA LYS A 184 20.07 8.24 -7.24
C LYS A 184 21.51 7.83 -6.95
N GLU A 185 21.86 7.54 -5.70
CA GLU A 185 23.16 6.95 -5.32
C GLU A 185 23.42 5.58 -5.97
N LYS A 186 22.36 4.87 -6.36
CA LYS A 186 22.43 3.60 -7.10
C LYS A 186 22.47 3.77 -8.62
N GLY A 187 22.44 5.01 -9.12
CA GLY A 187 22.56 5.33 -10.54
C GLY A 187 21.24 5.51 -11.29
N TYR A 188 20.10 5.57 -10.60
CA TYR A 188 18.78 5.75 -11.21
C TYR A 188 18.13 7.06 -10.74
N ASP A 189 17.41 7.77 -11.60
CA ASP A 189 16.70 9.00 -11.24
C ASP A 189 15.18 8.85 -11.42
N ILE A 190 14.48 8.60 -10.32
CA ILE A 190 13.03 8.44 -10.30
C ILE A 190 12.26 9.72 -9.96
N SER A 191 12.92 10.85 -9.83
CA SER A 191 12.35 12.10 -9.29
C SER A 191 11.11 12.59 -10.03
N GLN A 192 11.04 12.38 -11.35
CA GLN A 192 9.97 12.86 -12.22
C GLN A 192 8.78 11.88 -12.32
N ILE A 193 9.03 10.61 -12.06
CA ILE A 193 8.00 9.56 -12.20
C ILE A 193 7.51 9.01 -10.86
N HIS A 194 8.15 9.38 -9.75
CA HIS A 194 7.78 8.91 -8.43
C HIS A 194 6.57 9.64 -7.87
N MET A 195 5.60 8.88 -7.41
CA MET A 195 4.39 9.29 -6.70
C MET A 195 4.32 8.58 -5.34
N ASP A 196 3.74 9.23 -4.33
CA ASP A 196 3.53 8.60 -3.02
C ASP A 196 2.08 8.78 -2.57
N CYS A 197 1.41 7.68 -2.23
CA CYS A 197 0.00 7.71 -1.84
C CYS A 197 -0.24 8.55 -0.57
N GLY A 198 0.76 8.59 0.35
CA GLY A 198 0.68 9.42 1.55
C GLY A 198 0.71 10.92 1.26
N ILE A 199 1.30 11.33 0.15
CA ILE A 199 1.27 12.73 -0.30
C ILE A 199 -0.06 13.05 -0.99
N GLU A 200 -0.58 12.12 -1.77
CA GLU A 200 -1.78 12.33 -2.59
C GLU A 200 -3.10 12.31 -1.79
N ILE A 201 -3.14 11.62 -0.66
CA ILE A 201 -4.40 11.38 0.07
C ILE A 201 -4.93 12.59 0.82
N PHE A 202 -4.08 13.55 1.16
CA PHE A 202 -4.43 14.75 1.91
C PHE A 202 -4.10 16.04 1.15
N ASP A 203 -4.91 17.06 1.36
CA ASP A 203 -4.59 18.41 0.92
C ASP A 203 -3.72 19.11 1.99
N PRO A 204 -2.41 19.28 1.75
CA PRO A 204 -1.49 19.83 2.76
C PRO A 204 -1.75 21.30 3.08
N GLN A 205 -2.47 22.03 2.21
CA GLN A 205 -2.81 23.43 2.45
C GLN A 205 -4.02 23.61 3.36
N LYS A 206 -4.94 22.64 3.34
CA LYS A 206 -6.18 22.68 4.13
C LYS A 206 -6.16 21.81 5.36
N GLN A 207 -5.35 20.75 5.32
CA GLN A 207 -5.30 19.73 6.36
C GLN A 207 -3.88 19.68 6.94
N GLY A 208 -3.66 20.08 8.15
CA GLY A 208 -2.34 20.14 8.80
C GLY A 208 -1.69 18.76 8.99
N THR A 209 -1.51 17.99 7.93
CA THR A 209 -1.05 16.59 7.94
C THR A 209 0.46 16.41 7.84
N HIS A 210 1.23 17.51 7.96
CA HIS A 210 2.69 17.51 8.00
C HIS A 210 3.32 16.78 6.81
N ALA A 211 3.95 15.61 7.05
CA ALA A 211 4.60 14.85 5.97
C ALA A 211 3.63 14.03 5.11
N GLY A 212 2.34 13.97 5.46
CA GLY A 212 1.32 13.29 4.69
C GLY A 212 0.61 12.14 5.40
N GLY A 213 -0.02 11.26 4.66
CA GLY A 213 -0.73 10.08 5.14
C GLY A 213 0.17 8.89 5.44
N SER A 214 -0.32 7.96 6.24
CA SER A 214 0.41 6.77 6.68
C SER A 214 -0.55 5.59 6.86
N GLY A 215 0.02 4.39 6.82
CA GLY A 215 -0.68 3.13 7.08
C GLY A 215 -1.11 2.39 5.81
N CYS A 216 -1.35 1.07 5.94
CA CYS A 216 -1.76 0.24 4.81
C CYS A 216 -3.11 0.65 4.21
N GLY A 217 -4.00 1.26 4.99
CA GLY A 217 -5.24 1.86 4.49
C GLY A 217 -4.98 3.03 3.54
N CYS A 218 -3.88 3.78 3.71
CA CYS A 218 -3.49 4.86 2.82
C CYS A 218 -3.25 4.34 1.40
N SER A 219 -2.34 3.41 1.22
CA SER A 219 -2.04 2.80 -0.08
C SER A 219 -3.26 2.08 -0.67
N ALA A 220 -4.01 1.35 0.15
CA ALA A 220 -5.19 0.64 -0.30
C ALA A 220 -6.29 1.59 -0.84
N VAL A 221 -6.55 2.69 -0.14
CA VAL A 221 -7.55 3.70 -0.57
C VAL A 221 -7.12 4.39 -1.86
N VAL A 222 -5.88 4.91 -1.92
CA VAL A 222 -5.39 5.62 -3.11
C VAL A 222 -5.31 4.68 -4.31
N PHE A 223 -4.84 3.46 -4.13
CA PHE A 223 -4.82 2.46 -5.19
C PHE A 223 -6.22 2.18 -5.73
N SER A 224 -7.18 1.86 -4.84
CA SER A 224 -8.52 1.44 -5.25
C SER A 224 -9.38 2.57 -5.83
N SER A 225 -9.14 3.83 -5.42
CA SER A 225 -9.96 4.98 -5.86
C SER A 225 -9.31 5.78 -6.98
N TYR A 226 -8.01 6.01 -6.92
CA TYR A 226 -7.31 6.92 -7.82
C TYR A 226 -6.48 6.19 -8.87
N ILE A 227 -5.58 5.28 -8.45
CA ILE A 227 -4.65 4.64 -9.38
C ILE A 227 -5.39 3.71 -10.35
N ILE A 228 -6.28 2.85 -9.83
CA ILE A 228 -7.09 1.97 -10.69
C ILE A 228 -7.97 2.79 -11.63
N CYS A 229 -8.57 3.88 -11.16
CA CYS A 229 -9.35 4.78 -12.01
C CYS A 229 -8.52 5.35 -13.16
N LEU A 230 -7.29 5.81 -12.89
CA LEU A 230 -6.39 6.32 -13.93
C LEU A 230 -6.05 5.24 -14.96
N LEU A 231 -5.72 4.03 -14.51
CA LEU A 231 -5.40 2.91 -15.41
C LEU A 231 -6.58 2.54 -16.31
N TYR A 232 -7.80 2.49 -15.77
CA TYR A 232 -9.00 2.20 -16.58
C TYR A 232 -9.40 3.32 -17.54
N THR A 233 -9.02 4.58 -17.27
CA THR A 233 -9.35 5.72 -18.13
C THR A 233 -8.29 5.99 -19.18
N SER A 234 -7.03 5.65 -18.95
CA SER A 234 -5.96 5.79 -19.94
C SER A 234 -6.09 4.79 -21.09
N ASP A 235 -6.52 3.56 -20.80
CA ASP A 235 -6.76 2.54 -21.85
C ASP A 235 -8.04 2.79 -22.67
N ALA A 236 -8.91 3.70 -22.23
CA ALA A 236 -10.11 4.07 -22.99
C ALA A 236 -9.83 5.16 -24.05
N ALA A 237 -8.60 5.65 -24.16
CA ALA A 237 -8.20 6.72 -25.10
C ALA A 237 -7.43 6.19 -26.33
N ASP A 238 -7.12 4.91 -26.40
CA ASP A 238 -6.57 4.18 -27.56
C ASP A 238 -7.65 3.28 -28.21
#